data_37929bb9f0bb344a867aff66c7520f9c
#
_entry.id   37929bb9f0bb344a867aff66c7520f9c
#
_cell.length_a   1.000
_cell.length_b   1.000
_cell.length_c   1.000
_cell.angle_alpha   90.00
_cell.angle_beta   90.00
_cell.angle_gamma   90.00
#
_symmetry.space_group_name_H-M   'P 1'
#
loop_
_entity.id
_entity.type
_entity.pdbx_description
1 polymer ?
#
loop_
_entity_poly.entity_id
_entity_poly.type
_entity_poly.pdbx_seq_one_letter_code
_entity_poly.pdbx_strand_id
1 'polypeptide(L)'
;MLIAEEVCKHGMSSTGEFASELTKLIADKGIIKVIETGTYLGQGTTKAVLDGMALHKKPFHFISIEVNPSFADQARKNTGKVLGLDIWNGLSIPHSMKPTSLTWDYPDHVIVDHQPNHRNALYIAELNHHVPDDMLKKAVDFMDARPQLVILDSAGHIGSIEFQYLQSLTKGSYFLALDDTNHVKHYHSMELIRSAPEKFEILFETGDKFGSAIIHVKC
;
A
#
# COMPACT_ATOMS: atom_id res chain seq x y z
N MET A 1 -15.06 -16.24 -18.77
CA MET A 1 -15.91 -15.10 -18.36
C MET A 1 -16.26 -15.11 -16.87
N LEU A 2 -15.88 -16.14 -16.11
CA LEU A 2 -16.09 -16.24 -14.64
C LEU A 2 -14.95 -15.62 -13.79
N ILE A 3 -13.81 -15.29 -14.39
CA ILE A 3 -12.63 -14.77 -13.67
C ILE A 3 -12.76 -13.27 -13.34
N ALA A 4 -13.52 -12.49 -14.08
CA ALA A 4 -13.63 -11.05 -13.88
C ALA A 4 -14.53 -10.63 -12.70
N GLU A 5 -15.50 -11.44 -12.32
CA GLU A 5 -16.40 -11.13 -11.20
C GLU A 5 -15.83 -11.52 -9.82
N GLU A 6 -14.97 -12.55 -9.76
CA GLU A 6 -14.25 -12.90 -8.52
C GLU A 6 -13.11 -11.93 -8.21
N VAL A 7 -12.44 -11.41 -9.23
CA VAL A 7 -11.31 -10.47 -9.12
C VAL A 7 -11.72 -9.14 -8.47
N CYS A 8 -12.97 -8.68 -8.67
CA CYS A 8 -13.47 -7.45 -8.03
C CYS A 8 -13.75 -7.56 -6.52
N LYS A 9 -13.69 -8.75 -5.94
CA LYS A 9 -14.03 -8.95 -4.51
C LYS A 9 -12.83 -8.78 -3.57
N HIS A 10 -11.62 -8.75 -4.07
CA HIS A 10 -10.38 -8.81 -3.27
C HIS A 10 -9.62 -7.48 -3.15
N GLY A 11 -10.00 -6.43 -3.87
CA GLY A 11 -9.36 -5.11 -3.78
C GLY A 11 -10.11 -4.14 -2.87
N MET A 12 -9.39 -3.12 -2.38
CA MET A 12 -9.99 -2.01 -1.65
C MET A 12 -11.07 -1.31 -2.51
N SER A 13 -12.18 -0.93 -1.88
CA SER A 13 -13.21 -0.13 -2.55
C SER A 13 -12.81 1.34 -2.56
N SER A 14 -12.88 2.00 -3.72
CA SER A 14 -12.69 3.47 -3.83
C SER A 14 -13.82 4.28 -3.18
N THR A 15 -14.84 3.65 -2.63
CA THR A 15 -16.03 4.30 -2.04
C THR A 15 -16.21 4.01 -0.54
N GLY A 16 -15.28 3.29 0.10
CA GLY A 16 -15.33 2.99 1.53
C GLY A 16 -14.90 4.20 2.39
N GLU A 17 -15.10 4.07 3.70
CA GLU A 17 -14.73 5.11 4.68
C GLU A 17 -13.25 5.49 4.59
N PHE A 18 -12.36 4.49 4.54
CA PHE A 18 -10.93 4.71 4.37
C PHE A 18 -10.59 5.49 3.09
N ALA A 19 -11.19 5.14 1.95
CA ALA A 19 -10.99 5.87 0.71
C ALA A 19 -11.45 7.33 0.81
N SER A 20 -12.56 7.57 1.49
CA SER A 20 -13.09 8.94 1.74
C SER A 20 -12.13 9.76 2.61
N GLU A 21 -11.65 9.19 3.71
CA GLU A 21 -10.70 9.89 4.60
C GLU A 21 -9.34 10.12 3.92
N LEU A 22 -8.86 9.17 3.10
CA LEU A 22 -7.65 9.32 2.31
C LEU A 22 -7.79 10.47 1.29
N THR A 23 -8.90 10.50 0.55
CA THR A 23 -9.22 11.57 -0.41
C THR A 23 -9.25 12.93 0.26
N LYS A 24 -9.92 13.03 1.41
CA LYS A 24 -10.02 14.25 2.22
C LYS A 24 -8.65 14.70 2.74
N LEU A 25 -7.87 13.79 3.31
CA LEU A 25 -6.51 14.08 3.78
C LEU A 25 -5.66 14.71 2.67
N ILE A 26 -5.67 14.10 1.48
CA ILE A 26 -4.91 14.59 0.32
C ILE A 26 -5.36 16.01 -0.07
N ALA A 27 -6.66 16.22 -0.17
CA ALA A 27 -7.22 17.52 -0.52
C ALA A 27 -6.91 18.61 0.52
N ASP A 28 -7.17 18.33 1.80
CA ASP A 28 -7.04 19.29 2.90
C ASP A 28 -5.58 19.68 3.17
N LYS A 29 -4.67 18.72 3.08
CA LYS A 29 -3.23 18.95 3.27
C LYS A 29 -2.53 19.40 1.99
N GLY A 30 -3.20 19.30 0.84
CA GLY A 30 -2.63 19.63 -0.47
C GLY A 30 -1.41 18.77 -0.79
N ILE A 31 -1.51 17.47 -0.52
CA ILE A 31 -0.45 16.46 -0.72
C ILE A 31 -0.16 16.34 -2.21
N ILE A 32 1.12 16.39 -2.59
CA ILE A 32 1.57 16.33 -3.99
C ILE A 32 2.67 15.29 -4.24
N LYS A 33 3.19 14.62 -3.21
CA LYS A 33 4.22 13.57 -3.31
C LYS A 33 3.69 12.31 -2.65
N VAL A 34 3.26 11.34 -3.46
CA VAL A 34 2.63 10.10 -2.98
C VAL A 34 3.37 8.88 -3.53
N ILE A 35 3.57 7.88 -2.67
CA ILE A 35 4.03 6.54 -3.03
C ILE A 35 2.96 5.55 -2.58
N GLU A 36 2.65 4.58 -3.43
CA GLU A 36 1.77 3.46 -3.13
C GLU A 36 2.47 2.16 -3.48
N THR A 37 2.31 1.13 -2.65
CA THR A 37 2.63 -0.26 -2.98
C THR A 37 1.35 -1.06 -3.07
N GLY A 38 1.27 -2.02 -4.01
CA GLY A 38 0.06 -2.81 -4.22
C GLY A 38 -1.00 -2.10 -5.08
N THR A 39 -0.62 -1.62 -6.25
CA THR A 39 -1.53 -0.93 -7.21
C THR A 39 -2.73 -1.80 -7.58
N TYR A 40 -2.52 -3.13 -7.73
CA TYR A 40 -3.50 -4.08 -8.27
C TYR A 40 -4.05 -3.58 -9.61
N LEU A 41 -5.35 -3.34 -9.71
CA LEU A 41 -6.00 -2.85 -10.94
C LEU A 41 -6.11 -1.32 -11.01
N GLY A 42 -5.59 -0.58 -10.03
CA GLY A 42 -5.63 0.88 -9.99
C GLY A 42 -7.01 1.49 -9.75
N GLN A 43 -7.97 0.71 -9.24
CA GLN A 43 -9.37 1.12 -9.05
C GLN A 43 -9.76 1.30 -7.58
N GLY A 44 -8.86 0.95 -6.65
CA GLY A 44 -9.02 1.08 -5.21
C GLY A 44 -8.37 2.34 -4.65
N THR A 45 -7.32 2.17 -3.84
CA THR A 45 -6.50 3.23 -3.22
C THR A 45 -5.96 4.20 -4.24
N THR A 46 -5.41 3.71 -5.36
CA THR A 46 -4.93 4.56 -6.46
C THR A 46 -5.98 5.55 -6.92
N LYS A 47 -7.25 5.10 -7.10
CA LYS A 47 -8.34 5.99 -7.50
C LYS A 47 -8.66 7.02 -6.42
N ALA A 48 -8.72 6.63 -5.14
CA ALA A 48 -8.96 7.56 -4.03
C ALA A 48 -7.90 8.66 -3.96
N VAL A 49 -6.62 8.31 -4.20
CA VAL A 49 -5.52 9.29 -4.32
C VAL A 49 -5.78 10.27 -5.45
N LEU A 50 -6.10 9.77 -6.64
CA LEU A 50 -6.36 10.64 -7.81
C LEU A 50 -7.56 11.56 -7.59
N ASP A 51 -8.62 11.06 -6.93
CA ASP A 51 -9.79 11.89 -6.58
C ASP A 51 -9.39 13.03 -5.63
N GLY A 52 -8.54 12.77 -4.62
CA GLY A 52 -7.99 13.79 -3.73
C GLY A 52 -7.11 14.81 -4.45
N MET A 53 -6.25 14.35 -5.37
CA MET A 53 -5.42 15.22 -6.21
C MET A 53 -6.26 16.15 -7.09
N ALA A 54 -7.36 15.63 -7.64
CA ALA A 54 -8.27 16.41 -8.48
C ALA A 54 -8.95 17.57 -7.71
N LEU A 55 -9.17 17.42 -6.41
CA LEU A 55 -9.80 18.45 -5.58
C LEU A 55 -8.90 19.67 -5.37
N HIS A 56 -7.60 19.48 -5.12
CA HIS A 56 -6.68 20.62 -4.90
C HIS A 56 -6.04 21.16 -6.19
N LYS A 57 -6.09 20.41 -7.31
CA LYS A 57 -5.65 20.83 -8.65
C LYS A 57 -4.18 21.26 -8.76
N LYS A 58 -3.32 20.87 -7.81
CA LYS A 58 -1.88 21.16 -7.87
C LYS A 58 -1.17 20.09 -8.72
N PRO A 59 -0.07 20.45 -9.43
CA PRO A 59 0.82 19.43 -10.00
C PRO A 59 1.32 18.49 -8.90
N PHE A 60 1.44 17.20 -9.21
CA PHE A 60 1.83 16.18 -8.25
C PHE A 60 2.75 15.14 -8.87
N HIS A 61 3.38 14.34 -8.01
CA HIS A 61 4.09 13.11 -8.33
C HIS A 61 3.48 11.97 -7.52
N PHE A 62 2.90 11.01 -8.19
CA PHE A 62 2.33 9.82 -7.60
C PHE A 62 2.97 8.60 -8.27
N ILE A 63 3.75 7.83 -7.51
CA ILE A 63 4.35 6.56 -7.94
C ILE A 63 3.57 5.45 -7.27
N SER A 64 2.97 4.58 -8.07
CA SER A 64 2.28 3.38 -7.62
C SER A 64 3.04 2.15 -8.10
N ILE A 65 3.35 1.20 -7.21
CA ILE A 65 4.22 0.06 -7.45
C ILE A 65 3.39 -1.22 -7.45
N GLU A 66 3.55 -2.02 -8.51
CA GLU A 66 2.86 -3.31 -8.68
C GLU A 66 3.85 -4.40 -9.09
N VAL A 67 3.90 -5.49 -8.32
CA VAL A 67 4.82 -6.60 -8.59
C VAL A 67 4.37 -7.46 -9.76
N ASN A 68 3.06 -7.66 -9.95
CA ASN A 68 2.50 -8.46 -11.01
C ASN A 68 2.44 -7.67 -12.32
N PRO A 69 3.21 -8.05 -13.37
CA PRO A 69 3.25 -7.31 -14.64
C PRO A 69 1.87 -7.16 -15.29
N SER A 70 1.04 -8.19 -15.21
CA SER A 70 -0.30 -8.17 -15.82
C SER A 70 -1.22 -7.19 -15.11
N PHE A 71 -1.13 -7.08 -13.79
CA PHE A 71 -1.89 -6.11 -13.01
C PHE A 71 -1.38 -4.69 -13.24
N ALA A 72 -0.06 -4.49 -13.30
CA ALA A 72 0.52 -3.20 -13.64
C ALA A 72 0.04 -2.69 -15.02
N ASP A 73 0.02 -3.56 -16.02
CA ASP A 73 -0.47 -3.21 -17.35
C ASP A 73 -1.98 -2.92 -17.37
N GLN A 74 -2.75 -3.69 -16.60
CA GLN A 74 -4.19 -3.43 -16.48
C GLN A 74 -4.46 -2.13 -15.71
N ALA A 75 -3.72 -1.85 -14.65
CA ALA A 75 -3.82 -0.60 -13.91
C ALA A 75 -3.54 0.62 -14.81
N ARG A 76 -2.49 0.58 -15.64
CA ARG A 76 -2.20 1.63 -16.63
C ARG A 76 -3.35 1.86 -17.61
N LYS A 77 -4.04 0.79 -18.02
CA LYS A 77 -5.22 0.89 -18.90
C LYS A 77 -6.42 1.50 -18.15
N ASN A 78 -6.65 1.06 -16.93
CA ASN A 78 -7.80 1.51 -16.13
C ASN A 78 -7.69 2.97 -15.69
N THR A 79 -6.49 3.41 -15.28
CA THR A 79 -6.24 4.80 -14.88
C THR A 79 -6.14 5.74 -16.07
N GLY A 80 -5.80 5.21 -17.25
CA GLY A 80 -5.55 6.02 -18.44
C GLY A 80 -4.31 6.91 -18.28
N LYS A 81 -4.19 7.93 -19.12
CA LYS A 81 -3.06 8.86 -19.06
C LYS A 81 -3.36 10.00 -18.09
N VAL A 82 -2.82 9.93 -16.89
CA VAL A 82 -2.90 10.98 -15.86
C VAL A 82 -1.52 11.60 -15.69
N LEU A 83 -1.42 12.91 -15.88
CA LEU A 83 -0.16 13.63 -15.69
C LEU A 83 0.22 13.63 -14.21
N GLY A 84 1.42 13.16 -13.89
CA GLY A 84 1.92 13.05 -12.53
C GLY A 84 1.73 11.68 -11.89
N LEU A 85 1.00 10.74 -12.53
CA LEU A 85 0.91 9.33 -12.12
C LEU A 85 1.89 8.49 -12.93
N ASP A 86 2.73 7.72 -12.23
CA ASP A 86 3.59 6.68 -12.79
C ASP A 86 3.29 5.34 -12.10
N ILE A 87 2.91 4.32 -12.87
CA ILE A 87 2.75 2.96 -12.37
C ILE A 87 4.02 2.19 -12.72
N TRP A 88 4.78 1.82 -11.69
CA TRP A 88 6.02 1.08 -11.81
C TRP A 88 5.78 -0.42 -11.61
N ASN A 89 6.26 -1.24 -12.54
CA ASN A 89 6.22 -2.68 -12.34
C ASN A 89 7.52 -3.14 -11.66
N GLY A 90 7.40 -3.73 -10.50
CA GLY A 90 8.53 -4.26 -9.73
C GLY A 90 8.16 -4.63 -8.30
N LEU A 91 9.09 -5.33 -7.65
CA LEU A 91 9.00 -5.68 -6.24
C LEU A 91 9.35 -4.44 -5.41
N SER A 92 8.53 -4.13 -4.42
CA SER A 92 8.72 -2.96 -3.55
C SER A 92 10.00 -3.03 -2.70
N ILE A 93 10.34 -4.21 -2.21
CA ILE A 93 11.51 -4.48 -1.36
C ILE A 93 12.68 -5.09 -2.15
N PRO A 94 13.93 -5.05 -1.63
CA PRO A 94 15.03 -5.81 -2.18
C PRO A 94 14.79 -7.31 -2.14
N HIS A 95 15.29 -8.05 -3.11
CA HIS A 95 15.23 -9.51 -3.12
C HIS A 95 15.81 -10.15 -1.84
N SER A 96 16.81 -9.53 -1.24
CA SER A 96 17.42 -10.00 0.02
C SER A 96 16.50 -9.93 1.23
N MET A 97 15.43 -9.13 1.15
CA MET A 97 14.43 -8.98 2.22
C MET A 97 13.20 -9.87 2.02
N LYS A 98 13.13 -10.63 0.92
CA LYS A 98 12.03 -11.58 0.73
C LYS A 98 11.98 -12.57 1.90
N PRO A 99 10.81 -12.86 2.46
CA PRO A 99 10.69 -13.88 3.49
C PRO A 99 11.06 -15.26 2.89
N THR A 100 11.92 -15.99 3.58
CA THR A 100 12.33 -17.36 3.20
C THR A 100 11.31 -18.41 3.64
N SER A 101 10.49 -18.04 4.62
CA SER A 101 9.36 -18.85 5.11
C SER A 101 8.22 -17.93 5.49
N LEU A 102 7.00 -18.38 5.26
CA LEU A 102 5.80 -17.68 5.70
C LEU A 102 5.30 -18.31 6.99
N THR A 103 5.19 -17.52 8.04
CA THR A 103 4.64 -17.95 9.32
C THR A 103 3.16 -17.57 9.39
N TRP A 104 2.36 -18.43 9.99
CA TRP A 104 0.92 -18.23 10.15
C TRP A 104 0.50 -18.36 11.63
N ASP A 105 1.47 -18.22 12.52
CA ASP A 105 1.26 -18.21 13.97
C ASP A 105 0.93 -16.77 14.39
N TYR A 106 -0.36 -16.46 14.35
CA TYR A 106 -0.94 -15.18 14.72
C TYR A 106 -2.06 -15.40 15.75
N PRO A 107 -2.38 -14.41 16.59
CA PRO A 107 -3.56 -14.48 17.46
C PRO A 107 -4.85 -14.74 16.66
N ASP A 108 -5.81 -15.43 17.27
CA ASP A 108 -7.07 -15.85 16.63
C ASP A 108 -7.89 -14.70 16.01
N HIS A 109 -7.71 -13.49 16.52
CA HIS A 109 -8.41 -12.31 15.99
C HIS A 109 -7.76 -11.72 14.73
N VAL A 110 -6.55 -12.15 14.37
CA VAL A 110 -5.88 -11.70 13.15
C VAL A 110 -6.44 -12.44 11.96
N ILE A 111 -6.88 -11.67 10.98
CA ILE A 111 -7.48 -12.25 9.79
C ILE A 111 -6.37 -12.82 8.90
N VAL A 112 -6.59 -14.04 8.49
CA VAL A 112 -5.75 -14.76 7.54
C VAL A 112 -6.64 -15.23 6.41
N ASP A 113 -6.58 -14.55 5.29
CA ASP A 113 -7.33 -14.92 4.10
C ASP A 113 -6.74 -16.15 3.40
N HIS A 114 -7.49 -16.70 2.48
CA HIS A 114 -7.21 -17.92 1.74
C HIS A 114 -7.14 -19.21 2.58
N GLN A 115 -7.47 -20.29 1.95
CA GLN A 115 -7.35 -21.62 2.56
C GLN A 115 -5.86 -21.99 2.75
N PRO A 116 -5.49 -22.71 3.83
CA PRO A 116 -4.10 -22.99 4.16
C PRO A 116 -3.27 -23.61 3.02
N ASN A 117 -3.88 -24.48 2.22
CA ASN A 117 -3.22 -25.16 1.10
C ASN A 117 -3.01 -24.25 -0.14
N HIS A 118 -3.72 -23.14 -0.28
CA HIS A 118 -3.56 -22.18 -1.37
C HIS A 118 -2.74 -20.96 -0.97
N ARG A 119 -2.73 -20.61 0.30
CA ARG A 119 -2.17 -19.39 0.89
C ARG A 119 -0.70 -19.18 0.51
N ASN A 120 0.14 -20.15 0.82
CA ASN A 120 1.58 -20.08 0.53
C ASN A 120 1.83 -19.98 -0.98
N ALA A 121 1.07 -20.73 -1.79
CA ALA A 121 1.26 -20.72 -3.23
C ALA A 121 0.99 -19.34 -3.85
N LEU A 122 -0.05 -18.64 -3.40
CA LEU A 122 -0.36 -17.30 -3.87
C LEU A 122 0.72 -16.28 -3.51
N TYR A 123 1.10 -16.21 -2.22
CA TYR A 123 2.11 -15.23 -1.79
C TYR A 123 3.49 -15.53 -2.36
N ILE A 124 3.88 -16.81 -2.50
CA ILE A 124 5.14 -17.17 -3.15
C ILE A 124 5.11 -16.86 -4.64
N ALA A 125 3.98 -17.05 -5.32
CA ALA A 125 3.84 -16.69 -6.73
C ALA A 125 4.10 -15.20 -6.96
N GLU A 126 3.51 -14.31 -6.13
CA GLU A 126 3.75 -12.86 -6.20
C GLU A 126 5.23 -12.50 -5.96
N LEU A 127 5.89 -13.17 -5.01
CA LEU A 127 7.30 -12.94 -4.71
C LEU A 127 8.26 -13.45 -5.81
N ASN A 128 7.82 -14.34 -6.67
CA ASN A 128 8.65 -14.98 -7.70
C ASN A 128 8.53 -14.36 -9.09
N HIS A 129 7.82 -13.24 -9.23
CA HIS A 129 7.87 -12.49 -10.47
C HIS A 129 9.30 -12.04 -10.79
N HIS A 130 9.73 -12.24 -12.03
CA HIS A 130 11.02 -11.77 -12.54
C HIS A 130 10.91 -10.30 -12.95
N VAL A 131 10.95 -9.43 -11.98
CA VAL A 131 10.80 -7.98 -12.13
C VAL A 131 11.93 -7.26 -11.39
N PRO A 132 12.22 -5.99 -11.71
CA PRO A 132 13.12 -5.16 -10.91
C PRO A 132 12.67 -5.14 -9.45
N ASP A 133 13.62 -5.08 -8.53
CA ASP A 133 13.36 -4.98 -7.10
C ASP A 133 13.73 -3.62 -6.51
N ASP A 134 13.49 -3.48 -5.20
CA ASP A 134 13.81 -2.28 -4.44
C ASP A 134 13.13 -1.01 -4.99
N MET A 135 11.91 -1.17 -5.48
CA MET A 135 11.18 -0.08 -6.11
C MET A 135 10.72 0.96 -5.09
N LEU A 136 10.47 0.56 -3.83
CA LEU A 136 10.12 1.49 -2.76
C LEU A 136 11.27 2.47 -2.49
N LYS A 137 12.51 1.97 -2.39
CA LYS A 137 13.67 2.85 -2.23
C LYS A 137 13.83 3.79 -3.41
N LYS A 138 13.69 3.29 -4.64
CA LYS A 138 13.79 4.13 -5.85
C LYS A 138 12.72 5.22 -5.86
N ALA A 139 11.48 4.91 -5.43
CA ALA A 139 10.40 5.89 -5.32
C ALA A 139 10.68 6.93 -4.22
N VAL A 140 11.20 6.49 -3.08
CA VAL A 140 11.59 7.40 -1.98
C VAL A 140 12.74 8.30 -2.41
N ASP A 141 13.77 7.76 -3.08
CA ASP A 141 14.89 8.55 -3.61
C ASP A 141 14.42 9.57 -4.66
N PHE A 142 13.48 9.20 -5.55
CA PHE A 142 12.86 10.12 -6.51
C PHE A 142 12.17 11.31 -5.83
N MET A 143 11.68 11.11 -4.62
CA MET A 143 11.02 12.15 -3.81
C MET A 143 11.98 12.84 -2.82
N ASP A 144 13.31 12.75 -2.99
CA ASP A 144 14.33 13.32 -2.11
C ASP A 144 14.24 12.79 -0.67
N ALA A 145 13.84 11.54 -0.48
CA ALA A 145 13.56 10.89 0.79
C ALA A 145 12.46 11.59 1.64
N ARG A 146 11.62 12.39 1.00
CA ARG A 146 10.55 13.18 1.64
C ARG A 146 9.22 13.02 0.92
N PRO A 147 8.66 11.81 0.84
CA PRO A 147 7.27 11.63 0.44
C PRO A 147 6.37 12.35 1.44
N GLN A 148 5.21 12.82 1.01
CA GLN A 148 4.22 13.40 1.91
C GLN A 148 3.19 12.38 2.37
N LEU A 149 2.92 11.38 1.54
CA LEU A 149 2.04 10.25 1.83
C LEU A 149 2.66 8.97 1.27
N VAL A 150 2.67 7.93 2.08
CA VAL A 150 3.00 6.58 1.64
C VAL A 150 1.84 5.65 1.98
N ILE A 151 1.42 4.86 1.01
CA ILE A 151 0.34 3.87 1.15
C ILE A 151 0.96 2.49 1.00
N LEU A 152 0.79 1.63 1.98
CA LEU A 152 1.27 0.25 1.95
C LEU A 152 0.05 -0.68 1.85
N ASP A 153 -0.11 -1.26 0.67
CA ASP A 153 -1.23 -2.16 0.34
C ASP A 153 -0.76 -3.42 -0.40
N SER A 154 0.52 -3.79 -0.26
CA SER A 154 1.07 -5.04 -0.82
C SER A 154 0.53 -6.26 -0.10
N ALA A 155 0.35 -7.36 -0.83
CA ALA A 155 -0.24 -8.59 -0.31
C ALA A 155 0.62 -9.31 0.75
N GLY A 156 -0.04 -9.99 1.66
CA GLY A 156 0.56 -10.92 2.61
C GLY A 156 1.61 -10.31 3.53
N HIS A 157 2.66 -11.06 3.82
CA HIS A 157 3.71 -10.66 4.76
C HIS A 157 4.59 -9.50 4.29
N ILE A 158 4.50 -9.09 3.03
CA ILE A 158 5.31 -8.00 2.48
C ILE A 158 4.98 -6.68 3.14
N GLY A 159 3.73 -6.40 3.47
CA GLY A 159 3.32 -5.14 4.06
C GLY A 159 4.09 -4.77 5.34
N SER A 160 4.30 -5.72 6.27
CA SER A 160 5.07 -5.46 7.48
C SER A 160 6.57 -5.25 7.20
N ILE A 161 7.12 -5.91 6.20
CA ILE A 161 8.52 -5.73 5.76
C ILE A 161 8.68 -4.35 5.11
N GLU A 162 7.76 -3.96 4.24
CA GLU A 162 7.72 -2.61 3.65
C GLU A 162 7.65 -1.53 4.71
N PHE A 163 6.80 -1.70 5.73
CA PHE A 163 6.67 -0.75 6.83
C PHE A 163 8.00 -0.54 7.55
N GLN A 164 8.69 -1.62 7.93
CA GLN A 164 10.00 -1.53 8.61
C GLN A 164 11.06 -0.93 7.69
N TYR A 165 11.09 -1.33 6.43
CA TYR A 165 12.04 -0.82 5.45
C TYR A 165 11.84 0.68 5.20
N LEU A 166 10.61 1.13 5.02
CA LEU A 166 10.26 2.53 4.82
C LEU A 166 10.80 3.44 5.93
N GLN A 167 10.77 2.96 7.20
CA GLN A 167 11.29 3.72 8.33
C GLN A 167 12.80 4.05 8.20
N SER A 168 13.55 3.23 7.46
CA SER A 168 14.98 3.46 7.22
C SER A 168 15.26 4.37 6.01
N LEU A 169 14.27 4.58 5.14
CA LEU A 169 14.42 5.30 3.88
C LEU A 169 14.00 6.76 3.97
N THR A 170 12.98 7.06 4.77
CA THR A 170 12.33 8.37 4.80
C THR A 170 13.00 9.34 5.77
N LYS A 171 12.92 10.62 5.42
CA LYS A 171 13.39 11.73 6.25
C LYS A 171 12.26 12.71 6.46
N GLY A 172 12.09 13.14 7.71
CA GLY A 172 11.03 14.07 8.07
C GLY A 172 9.66 13.41 8.26
N SER A 173 8.68 14.21 8.60
CA SER A 173 7.31 13.74 8.83
C SER A 173 6.57 13.46 7.53
N TYR A 174 5.71 12.46 7.56
CA TYR A 174 4.84 12.10 6.44
C TYR A 174 3.57 11.41 6.95
N PHE A 175 2.57 11.28 6.10
CA PHE A 175 1.40 10.47 6.37
C PHE A 175 1.64 9.05 5.86
N LEU A 176 1.21 8.08 6.64
CA LEU A 176 1.24 6.66 6.29
C LEU A 176 -0.19 6.13 6.28
N ALA A 177 -0.59 5.51 5.20
CA ALA A 177 -1.86 4.82 5.08
C ALA A 177 -1.61 3.31 4.97
N LEU A 178 -2.29 2.52 5.80
CA LEU A 178 -2.19 1.06 5.83
C LEU A 178 -3.56 0.48 5.52
N ASP A 179 -3.62 -0.43 4.55
CA ASP A 179 -4.79 -1.28 4.32
C ASP A 179 -4.60 -2.65 4.96
N ASP A 180 -5.69 -3.30 5.38
CA ASP A 180 -5.69 -4.61 6.03
C ASP A 180 -4.92 -4.66 7.37
N THR A 181 -5.22 -3.72 8.27
CA THR A 181 -4.53 -3.60 9.58
C THR A 181 -4.84 -4.71 10.57
N ASN A 182 -5.98 -5.41 10.41
CA ASN A 182 -6.37 -6.58 11.19
C ASN A 182 -5.98 -7.91 10.52
N HIS A 183 -5.22 -7.83 9.44
CA HIS A 183 -4.73 -8.95 8.66
C HIS A 183 -3.23 -9.16 8.91
N VAL A 184 -2.72 -10.34 8.59
CA VAL A 184 -1.26 -10.66 8.68
C VAL A 184 -0.37 -9.63 7.98
N LYS A 185 -0.92 -8.90 7.00
CA LYS A 185 -0.24 -7.84 6.27
C LYS A 185 0.34 -6.76 7.21
N HIS A 186 -0.47 -6.21 8.10
CA HIS A 186 -0.10 -5.06 8.94
C HIS A 186 -0.35 -5.22 10.44
N TYR A 187 -0.72 -6.42 10.90
CA TYR A 187 -0.91 -6.65 12.33
C TYR A 187 0.31 -6.21 13.16
N HIS A 188 1.50 -6.70 12.81
CA HIS A 188 2.73 -6.31 13.50
C HIS A 188 3.12 -4.85 13.26
N SER A 189 2.78 -4.27 12.12
CA SER A 189 2.98 -2.83 11.90
C SER A 189 2.16 -2.01 12.88
N MET A 190 0.90 -2.39 13.12
CA MET A 190 0.03 -1.70 14.08
C MET A 190 0.47 -1.88 15.53
N GLU A 191 1.01 -3.05 15.89
CA GLU A 191 1.61 -3.24 17.23
C GLU A 191 2.78 -2.27 17.45
N LEU A 192 3.68 -2.13 16.48
CA LEU A 192 4.80 -1.19 16.55
C LEU A 192 4.33 0.27 16.59
N ILE A 193 3.33 0.64 15.79
CA ILE A 193 2.74 1.99 15.77
C ILE A 193 2.15 2.34 17.14
N ARG A 194 1.35 1.45 17.72
CA ARG A 194 0.74 1.66 19.03
C ARG A 194 1.75 1.69 20.18
N SER A 195 2.88 1.01 20.04
CA SER A 195 3.93 0.99 21.07
C SER A 195 4.80 2.25 21.10
N ALA A 196 4.73 3.12 20.09
CA ALA A 196 5.57 4.31 19.93
C ALA A 196 4.73 5.58 19.60
N PRO A 197 3.81 6.01 20.48
CA PRO A 197 2.91 7.13 20.22
C PRO A 197 3.61 8.49 20.07
N GLU A 198 4.82 8.62 20.58
CA GLU A 198 5.66 9.80 20.36
C GLU A 198 6.07 9.96 18.90
N LYS A 199 6.23 8.85 18.18
CA LYS A 199 6.59 8.80 16.76
C LYS A 199 5.38 8.69 15.84
N PHE A 200 4.35 7.98 16.25
CA PHE A 200 3.19 7.67 15.44
C PHE A 200 1.91 8.22 16.06
N GLU A 201 1.18 9.02 15.32
CA GLU A 201 -0.12 9.52 15.70
C GLU A 201 -1.20 8.95 14.77
N ILE A 202 -2.06 8.09 15.30
CA ILE A 202 -3.17 7.53 14.54
C ILE A 202 -4.23 8.61 14.37
N LEU A 203 -4.46 9.03 13.12
CA LEU A 203 -5.45 10.05 12.75
C LEU A 203 -6.80 9.43 12.42
N PHE A 204 -6.79 8.24 11.87
CA PHE A 204 -7.98 7.48 11.50
C PHE A 204 -7.68 5.99 11.63
N GLU A 205 -8.66 5.23 12.12
CA GLU A 205 -8.62 3.78 12.15
C GLU A 205 -10.04 3.25 12.02
N THR A 206 -10.25 2.22 11.19
CA THR A 206 -11.51 1.53 11.04
C THR A 206 -11.29 0.02 11.09
N GLY A 207 -12.30 -0.70 11.59
CA GLY A 207 -12.33 -2.17 11.56
C GLY A 207 -13.07 -2.75 10.36
N ASP A 208 -13.56 -1.90 9.43
CA ASP A 208 -14.29 -2.36 8.27
C ASP A 208 -13.43 -3.27 7.39
N LYS A 209 -14.03 -4.33 6.87
CA LYS A 209 -13.34 -5.39 6.13
C LYS A 209 -12.21 -6.00 6.97
N PHE A 210 -10.97 -5.77 6.57
CA PHE A 210 -9.76 -6.23 7.26
C PHE A 210 -9.05 -5.13 8.06
N GLY A 211 -9.72 -3.99 8.24
CA GLY A 211 -9.20 -2.82 8.94
C GLY A 211 -8.30 -1.95 8.06
N SER A 212 -8.31 -0.66 8.34
CA SER A 212 -7.40 0.31 7.68
C SER A 212 -7.07 1.45 8.64
N ALA A 213 -5.92 2.10 8.45
CA ALA A 213 -5.50 3.20 9.28
C ALA A 213 -4.76 4.29 8.49
N ILE A 214 -4.88 5.53 8.97
CA ILE A 214 -4.07 6.68 8.54
C ILE A 214 -3.29 7.19 9.74
N ILE A 215 -1.98 7.29 9.60
CA ILE A 215 -1.05 7.62 10.66
C ILE A 215 -0.22 8.84 10.23
N HIS A 216 -0.03 9.79 11.13
CA HIS A 216 1.00 10.82 10.97
C HIS A 216 2.31 10.32 11.60
N VAL A 217 3.32 10.10 10.79
CA VAL A 217 4.67 9.74 11.23
C VAL A 217 5.42 11.04 11.52
N LYS A 218 5.82 11.21 12.79
CA LYS A 218 6.55 12.39 13.28
C LYS A 218 8.07 12.19 13.09
N CYS A 219 8.80 13.30 13.02
CA CYS A 219 10.27 13.28 13.00
C CYS A 219 10.84 13.06 14.40
#